data_04fd8a154276c08f3f0b375dfc96eb6a
#
_entry.id   04fd8a154276c08f3f0b375dfc96eb6a
#
_cell.length_a   1.000
_cell.length_b   1.000
_cell.length_c   1.000
_cell.angle_alpha   90.00
_cell.angle_beta   90.00
_cell.angle_gamma   90.00
#
_symmetry.space_group_name_H-M   'P 1'
#
loop_
_entity.id
_entity.type
_entity.pdbx_description
1 polymer ?
#
loop_
_entity_poly.entity_id
_entity_poly.type
_entity_poly.pdbx_seq_one_letter_code
_entity_poly.pdbx_strand_id
1 'polypeptide(L)'
;MDFASDNLIARVLLTINTIGYSLVPVLADFNKTHATNPLWTPHARFHVVWQVLSYCGIGLIALFLIWTGGPAKLWIAAALAVAMYAGFFATVFSMPRFGGGVSDTNGVPPIATVTMGGKPLALDTNVTVFCVQIALLAIALLTIR
;
A
#
# COMPACT_ATOMS: atom_id res chain seq x y z
N MET A 1 15.59 -4.76 29.73
CA MET A 1 14.40 -5.13 28.96
C MET A 1 14.79 -5.14 27.48
N ASP A 2 14.71 -6.27 26.86
CA ASP A 2 15.03 -6.41 25.43
C ASP A 2 13.83 -5.97 24.59
N PHE A 3 13.77 -4.69 24.24
CA PHE A 3 12.67 -4.08 23.50
C PHE A 3 12.44 -4.73 22.12
N ALA A 4 13.42 -5.50 21.63
CA ALA A 4 13.30 -6.16 20.32
C ALA A 4 12.49 -7.46 20.41
N SER A 5 12.56 -8.21 21.50
CA SER A 5 11.79 -9.43 21.71
C SER A 5 10.31 -9.11 22.05
N ASP A 6 10.10 -8.02 22.77
CA ASP A 6 8.76 -7.52 23.04
C ASP A 6 8.16 -6.92 21.75
N ASN A 7 6.97 -7.35 21.38
CA ASN A 7 6.29 -6.92 20.17
C ASN A 7 6.90 -7.41 18.84
N LEU A 8 7.68 -8.50 18.82
CA LEU A 8 8.31 -8.99 17.58
C LEU A 8 7.29 -9.24 16.46
N ILE A 9 6.14 -9.83 16.79
CA ILE A 9 5.06 -10.08 15.81
C ILE A 9 4.58 -8.76 15.21
N ALA A 10 4.28 -7.76 16.04
CA ALA A 10 3.86 -6.44 15.57
C ALA A 10 4.92 -5.80 14.67
N ARG A 11 6.21 -5.86 15.05
CA ARG A 11 7.32 -5.31 14.25
C ARG A 11 7.43 -5.98 12.88
N VAL A 12 7.36 -7.30 12.83
CA VAL A 12 7.42 -8.05 11.57
C VAL A 12 6.23 -7.71 10.67
N LEU A 13 5.01 -7.70 11.21
CA LEU A 13 3.80 -7.39 10.45
C LEU A 13 3.80 -5.94 9.97
N LEU A 14 4.20 -4.98 10.80
CA LEU A 14 4.33 -3.58 10.41
C LEU A 14 5.45 -3.39 9.36
N THR A 15 6.53 -4.16 9.43
CA THR A 15 7.58 -4.15 8.39
C THR A 15 7.02 -4.62 7.05
N ILE A 16 6.27 -5.73 7.03
CA ILE A 16 5.60 -6.23 5.81
C ILE A 16 4.65 -5.18 5.25
N ASN A 17 3.84 -4.56 6.10
CA ASN A 17 2.95 -3.45 5.71
C ASN A 17 3.72 -2.27 5.12
N THR A 18 4.81 -1.87 5.76
CA THR A 18 5.65 -0.75 5.30
C THR A 18 6.26 -1.03 3.93
N ILE A 19 6.81 -2.23 3.73
CA ILE A 19 7.32 -2.65 2.42
C ILE A 19 6.20 -2.65 1.37
N GLY A 20 5.00 -3.09 1.74
CA GLY A 20 3.84 -3.15 0.86
C GLY A 20 3.46 -1.79 0.28
N TYR A 21 3.41 -0.73 1.07
CA TYR A 21 3.05 0.58 0.56
C TYR A 21 4.24 1.42 0.06
N SER A 22 5.49 1.07 0.36
CA SER A 22 6.66 1.88 0.01
C SER A 22 7.53 1.28 -1.10
N LEU A 23 7.97 0.04 -0.96
CA LEU A 23 8.87 -0.60 -1.92
C LEU A 23 8.12 -1.24 -3.09
N VAL A 24 6.95 -1.85 -2.85
CA VAL A 24 6.17 -2.47 -3.92
C VAL A 24 5.79 -1.47 -5.01
N PRO A 25 5.35 -0.23 -4.73
CA PRO A 25 5.11 0.78 -5.76
C PRO A 25 6.34 1.13 -6.61
N VAL A 26 7.57 1.05 -6.06
CA VAL A 26 8.77 1.24 -6.89
C VAL A 26 8.83 0.21 -8.01
N LEU A 27 8.56 -1.05 -7.69
CA LEU A 27 8.57 -2.15 -8.66
C LEU A 27 7.37 -2.09 -9.62
N ALA A 28 6.20 -1.70 -9.10
CA ALA A 28 4.95 -1.66 -9.85
C ALA A 28 4.85 -0.44 -10.79
N ASP A 29 5.37 0.74 -10.36
CA ASP A 29 5.06 2.01 -11.00
C ASP A 29 6.25 2.64 -11.74
N PHE A 30 7.52 2.27 -11.42
CA PHE A 30 8.69 2.81 -12.14
C PHE A 30 8.98 2.06 -13.44
N ASN A 31 7.96 1.90 -14.27
CA ASN A 31 8.03 1.19 -15.53
C ASN A 31 7.09 1.77 -16.58
N LYS A 32 6.93 1.04 -17.71
CA LYS A 32 6.11 1.46 -18.85
C LYS A 32 4.60 1.49 -18.59
N THR A 33 4.14 0.91 -17.47
CA THR A 33 2.71 0.97 -17.10
C THR A 33 2.34 2.30 -16.48
N HIS A 34 3.29 3.01 -15.83
CA HIS A 34 3.06 4.24 -15.09
C HIS A 34 4.10 5.33 -15.38
N ALA A 35 5.26 5.32 -14.73
CA ALA A 35 6.22 6.43 -14.75
C ALA A 35 6.76 6.77 -16.14
N THR A 36 6.89 5.79 -17.03
CA THR A 36 7.35 5.97 -18.40
C THR A 36 6.27 5.61 -19.44
N ASN A 37 4.99 5.59 -19.06
CA ASN A 37 3.89 5.29 -19.95
C ASN A 37 3.76 6.40 -21.03
N PRO A 38 3.90 6.07 -22.33
CA PRO A 38 3.86 7.07 -23.38
C PRO A 38 2.48 7.71 -23.57
N LEU A 39 1.41 7.05 -23.13
CA LEU A 39 0.03 7.53 -23.22
C LEU A 39 -0.34 8.48 -22.08
N TRP A 40 0.47 8.56 -21.04
CA TRP A 40 0.24 9.46 -19.92
C TRP A 40 0.83 10.83 -20.19
N THR A 41 0.13 11.87 -19.75
CA THR A 41 0.67 13.23 -19.83
C THR A 41 1.96 13.36 -19.00
N PRO A 42 2.87 14.28 -19.34
CA PRO A 42 4.07 14.52 -18.52
C PRO A 42 3.75 14.84 -17.05
N HIS A 43 2.64 15.56 -16.82
CA HIS A 43 2.20 15.92 -15.47
C HIS A 43 1.71 14.70 -14.67
N ALA A 44 0.98 13.77 -15.29
CA ALA A 44 0.57 12.53 -14.62
C ALA A 44 1.78 11.67 -14.24
N ARG A 45 2.79 11.55 -15.13
CA ARG A 45 4.04 10.85 -14.83
C ARG A 45 4.82 11.49 -13.67
N PHE A 46 4.85 12.83 -13.62
CA PHE A 46 5.43 13.56 -12.48
C PHE A 46 4.76 13.17 -11.15
N HIS A 47 3.41 13.13 -11.11
CA HIS A 47 2.68 12.76 -9.90
C HIS A 47 3.01 11.34 -9.43
N VAL A 48 3.10 10.37 -10.33
CA VAL A 48 3.48 8.99 -10.00
C VAL A 48 4.88 8.93 -9.39
N VAL A 49 5.86 9.56 -10.02
CA VAL A 49 7.24 9.58 -9.51
C VAL A 49 7.30 10.24 -8.14
N TRP A 50 6.64 11.38 -7.97
CA TRP A 50 6.57 12.07 -6.68
C TRP A 50 5.90 11.21 -5.60
N GLN A 51 4.76 10.60 -5.90
CA GLN A 51 4.06 9.69 -5.00
C GLN A 51 4.96 8.56 -4.52
N VAL A 52 5.60 7.84 -5.44
CA VAL A 52 6.46 6.69 -5.12
C VAL A 52 7.64 7.10 -4.25
N LEU A 53 8.33 8.20 -4.60
CA LEU A 53 9.43 8.72 -3.79
C LEU A 53 8.98 9.16 -2.39
N SER A 54 7.80 9.78 -2.28
CA SER A 54 7.22 10.15 -0.98
C SER A 54 6.91 8.93 -0.14
N TYR A 55 6.37 7.87 -0.75
CA TYR A 55 6.09 6.60 -0.06
C TYR A 55 7.37 5.92 0.43
N CYS A 56 8.45 5.96 -0.36
CA CYS A 56 9.76 5.49 0.07
C CYS A 56 10.27 6.26 1.30
N GLY A 57 10.18 7.59 1.27
CA GLY A 57 10.58 8.43 2.41
C GLY A 57 9.79 8.12 3.68
N ILE A 58 8.46 8.01 3.57
CA ILE A 58 7.58 7.63 4.69
C ILE A 58 7.92 6.20 5.16
N GLY A 59 8.18 5.28 4.25
CA GLY A 59 8.57 3.91 4.56
C GLY A 59 9.87 3.83 5.37
N LEU A 60 10.89 4.62 5.01
CA LEU A 60 12.14 4.68 5.77
C LEU A 60 11.92 5.21 7.20
N ILE A 61 11.09 6.24 7.36
CA ILE A 61 10.70 6.76 8.69
C ILE A 61 9.97 5.67 9.48
N ALA A 62 9.01 4.97 8.88
CA ALA A 62 8.27 3.91 9.54
C ALA A 62 9.18 2.75 9.97
N LEU A 63 10.09 2.29 9.11
CA LEU A 63 11.06 1.25 9.46
C LEU A 63 11.98 1.67 10.61
N PHE A 64 12.45 2.92 10.61
CA PHE A 64 13.20 3.46 11.73
C PHE A 64 12.40 3.41 13.03
N LEU A 65 11.14 3.85 13.02
CA LEU A 65 10.25 3.81 14.19
C LEU A 65 10.00 2.38 14.68
N ILE A 66 9.75 1.43 13.76
CA ILE A 66 9.49 0.03 14.06
C ILE A 66 10.68 -0.61 14.81
N TRP A 67 11.90 -0.34 14.37
CA TRP A 67 13.07 -1.07 14.87
C TRP A 67 13.89 -0.33 15.95
N THR A 68 13.57 0.96 16.24
CA THR A 68 14.35 1.75 17.20
C THR A 68 13.57 2.18 18.44
N GLY A 69 12.34 1.71 18.64
CA GLY A 69 11.56 2.20 19.75
C GLY A 69 10.56 1.25 20.37
N GLY A 70 9.99 1.71 21.49
CA GLY A 70 8.94 1.02 22.23
C GLY A 70 7.55 1.16 21.59
N PRO A 71 6.48 0.73 22.31
CA PRO A 71 5.12 0.65 21.81
C PRO A 71 4.60 1.96 21.16
N ALA A 72 4.92 3.11 21.75
CA ALA A 72 4.48 4.40 21.20
C ALA A 72 4.96 4.63 19.76
N LYS A 73 6.20 4.23 19.41
CA LYS A 73 6.72 4.35 18.05
C LYS A 73 6.07 3.33 17.11
N LEU A 74 5.70 2.14 17.59
CA LEU A 74 4.94 1.17 16.79
C LEU A 74 3.55 1.69 16.44
N TRP A 75 2.88 2.37 17.37
CA TRP A 75 1.60 3.03 17.11
C TRP A 75 1.71 4.14 16.06
N ILE A 76 2.80 4.92 16.08
CA ILE A 76 3.04 5.94 15.05
C ILE A 76 3.27 5.27 13.68
N ALA A 77 4.09 4.22 13.61
CA ALA A 77 4.30 3.47 12.36
C ALA A 77 3.01 2.86 11.83
N ALA A 78 2.18 2.30 12.72
CA ALA A 78 0.86 1.79 12.37
C ALA A 78 -0.07 2.89 11.85
N ALA A 79 -0.08 4.07 12.47
CA ALA A 79 -0.87 5.22 12.00
C ALA A 79 -0.45 5.68 10.59
N LEU A 80 0.85 5.65 10.27
CA LEU A 80 1.33 5.90 8.90
C LEU A 80 0.77 4.87 7.92
N ALA A 81 0.81 3.58 8.25
CA ALA A 81 0.23 2.53 7.42
C ALA A 81 -1.29 2.70 7.24
N VAL A 82 -2.03 3.01 8.32
CA VAL A 82 -3.46 3.32 8.25
C VAL A 82 -3.74 4.47 7.29
N ALA A 83 -2.97 5.57 7.36
CA ALA A 83 -3.15 6.72 6.48
C ALA A 83 -2.94 6.35 5.01
N MET A 84 -1.93 5.51 4.70
CA MET A 84 -1.64 5.05 3.34
C MET A 84 -2.80 4.20 2.78
N TYR A 85 -3.26 3.20 3.54
CA TYR A 85 -4.34 2.33 3.08
C TYR A 85 -5.70 3.04 3.06
N ALA A 86 -5.98 3.92 4.01
CA ALA A 86 -7.19 4.74 4.00
C ALA A 86 -7.24 5.66 2.76
N GLY A 87 -6.10 6.27 2.39
CA GLY A 87 -5.98 7.07 1.18
C GLY A 87 -6.30 6.26 -0.09
N PHE A 88 -5.76 5.03 -0.18
CA PHE A 88 -6.06 4.13 -1.31
C PHE A 88 -7.56 3.82 -1.41
N PHE A 89 -8.18 3.34 -0.33
CA PHE A 89 -9.61 3.00 -0.37
C PHE A 89 -10.51 4.21 -0.55
N ALA A 90 -10.17 5.36 0.03
CA ALA A 90 -10.87 6.61 -0.23
C ALA A 90 -10.82 6.97 -1.73
N THR A 91 -9.68 6.74 -2.39
CA THR A 91 -9.53 6.92 -3.84
C THR A 91 -10.42 5.93 -4.59
N VAL A 92 -10.39 4.63 -4.26
CA VAL A 92 -11.23 3.60 -4.88
C VAL A 92 -12.72 3.97 -4.79
N PHE A 93 -13.20 4.37 -3.62
CA PHE A 93 -14.60 4.75 -3.42
C PHE A 93 -14.99 6.07 -4.11
N SER A 94 -14.01 6.92 -4.42
CA SER A 94 -14.26 8.20 -5.10
C SER A 94 -14.02 8.16 -6.61
N MET A 95 -13.54 7.06 -7.18
CA MET A 95 -13.24 6.90 -8.61
C MET A 95 -14.32 7.42 -9.57
N PRO A 96 -15.62 7.19 -9.33
CA PRO A 96 -16.65 7.71 -10.23
C PRO A 96 -16.68 9.24 -10.36
N ARG A 97 -16.12 9.97 -9.38
CA ARG A 97 -16.13 11.45 -9.38
C ARG A 97 -15.07 12.06 -10.31
N PHE A 98 -14.04 11.30 -10.66
CA PHE A 98 -12.91 11.78 -11.49
C PHE A 98 -12.58 10.83 -12.67
N GLY A 99 -13.44 9.83 -12.93
CA GLY A 99 -13.23 8.87 -14.03
C GLY A 99 -12.02 7.94 -13.82
N GLY A 100 -11.67 7.64 -12.56
CA GLY A 100 -10.57 6.74 -12.23
C GLY A 100 -10.91 5.27 -12.43
N GLY A 101 -9.88 4.43 -12.44
CA GLY A 101 -9.99 2.98 -12.49
C GLY A 101 -8.78 2.34 -11.81
N VAL A 102 -8.98 1.17 -11.19
CA VAL A 102 -7.88 0.38 -10.56
C VAL A 102 -7.17 -0.53 -11.55
N SER A 103 -7.77 -0.83 -12.68
CA SER A 103 -7.19 -1.58 -13.80
C SER A 103 -7.41 -0.84 -15.11
N ASP A 104 -6.44 -0.95 -16.00
CA ASP A 104 -6.43 -0.33 -17.32
C ASP A 104 -5.78 -1.29 -18.32
N THR A 105 -6.22 -1.26 -19.58
CA THR A 105 -5.62 -2.03 -20.66
C THR A 105 -4.14 -1.67 -20.90
N ASN A 106 -3.73 -0.45 -20.55
CA ASN A 106 -2.36 0.05 -20.65
C ASN A 106 -1.59 -0.01 -19.32
N GLY A 107 -2.17 -0.65 -18.30
CA GLY A 107 -1.61 -0.68 -16.95
C GLY A 107 -1.62 -2.08 -16.36
N VAL A 108 -2.26 -2.23 -15.21
CA VAL A 108 -2.31 -3.48 -14.45
C VAL A 108 -3.59 -4.23 -14.78
N PRO A 109 -3.52 -5.39 -15.47
CA PRO A 109 -4.71 -6.21 -15.70
C PRO A 109 -5.18 -6.86 -14.39
N PRO A 110 -6.46 -7.24 -14.27
CA PRO A 110 -6.95 -7.97 -13.11
C PRO A 110 -6.23 -9.33 -12.97
N ILE A 111 -6.03 -9.80 -11.73
CA ILE A 111 -5.37 -11.10 -11.44
C ILE A 111 -6.20 -12.25 -12.01
N ALA A 112 -7.51 -12.19 -11.84
CA ALA A 112 -8.46 -13.20 -12.27
C ALA A 112 -9.86 -12.61 -12.40
N THR A 113 -10.72 -13.32 -13.13
CA THR A 113 -12.15 -13.05 -13.13
C THR A 113 -12.87 -14.25 -12.53
N VAL A 114 -13.61 -14.02 -11.45
CA VAL A 114 -14.44 -15.04 -10.80
C VAL A 114 -15.91 -14.76 -11.07
N THR A 115 -16.74 -15.80 -11.18
CA THR A 115 -18.17 -15.63 -11.34
C THR A 115 -18.85 -15.72 -9.98
N MET A 116 -19.50 -14.64 -9.55
CA MET A 116 -20.33 -14.59 -8.34
C MET A 116 -21.75 -14.21 -8.69
N GLY A 117 -22.71 -15.05 -8.31
CA GLY A 117 -24.13 -14.81 -8.61
C GLY A 117 -24.45 -14.65 -10.11
N GLY A 118 -23.72 -15.36 -10.98
CA GLY A 118 -23.88 -15.29 -12.45
C GLY A 118 -23.25 -14.04 -13.10
N LYS A 119 -22.57 -13.18 -12.33
CA LYS A 119 -21.88 -11.98 -12.86
C LYS A 119 -20.36 -12.15 -12.75
N PRO A 120 -19.60 -11.75 -13.79
CA PRO A 120 -18.15 -11.74 -13.70
C PRO A 120 -17.69 -10.65 -12.72
N LEU A 121 -16.85 -11.03 -11.77
CA LEU A 121 -16.17 -10.13 -10.85
C LEU A 121 -14.66 -10.19 -11.14
N ALA A 122 -14.09 -9.07 -11.58
CA ALA A 122 -12.66 -8.95 -11.76
C ALA A 122 -11.97 -8.74 -10.40
N LEU A 123 -11.00 -9.60 -10.09
CA LEU A 123 -10.13 -9.43 -8.92
C LEU A 123 -8.97 -8.52 -9.30
N ASP A 124 -9.04 -7.28 -8.88
CA ASP A 124 -7.97 -6.32 -9.11
C ASP A 124 -6.77 -6.60 -8.22
N THR A 125 -5.56 -6.52 -8.79
CA THR A 125 -4.29 -6.78 -8.09
C THR A 125 -4.11 -5.85 -6.90
N ASN A 126 -4.32 -4.55 -7.10
CA ASN A 126 -4.09 -3.55 -6.07
C ASN A 126 -5.08 -3.70 -4.92
N VAL A 127 -6.38 -3.84 -5.25
CA VAL A 127 -7.43 -4.04 -4.24
C VAL A 127 -7.17 -5.31 -3.43
N THR A 128 -6.81 -6.41 -4.09
CA THR A 128 -6.53 -7.67 -3.41
C THR A 128 -5.34 -7.57 -2.47
N VAL A 129 -4.22 -7.02 -2.94
CA VAL A 129 -3.01 -6.84 -2.12
C VAL A 129 -3.29 -5.92 -0.94
N PHE A 130 -3.98 -4.79 -1.14
CA PHE A 130 -4.28 -3.85 -0.06
C PHE A 130 -5.27 -4.42 0.97
N CYS A 131 -6.23 -5.26 0.56
CA CYS A 131 -7.08 -5.99 1.50
C CYS A 131 -6.26 -6.95 2.40
N VAL A 132 -5.31 -7.68 1.84
CA VAL A 132 -4.40 -8.55 2.61
C VAL A 132 -3.56 -7.71 3.58
N GLN A 133 -3.02 -6.58 3.12
CA GLN A 133 -2.23 -5.68 3.97
C GLN A 133 -3.04 -5.11 5.13
N ILE A 134 -4.32 -4.76 4.93
CA ILE A 134 -5.20 -4.31 6.02
C ILE A 134 -5.43 -5.43 7.04
N ALA A 135 -5.62 -6.68 6.60
CA ALA A 135 -5.77 -7.80 7.52
C ALA A 135 -4.50 -8.01 8.36
N LEU A 136 -3.31 -7.94 7.75
CA LEU A 136 -2.03 -8.01 8.46
C LEU A 136 -1.85 -6.84 9.43
N LEU A 137 -2.25 -5.62 9.03
CA LEU A 137 -2.20 -4.44 9.90
C LEU A 137 -3.12 -4.60 11.12
N ALA A 138 -4.32 -5.12 10.92
CA ALA A 138 -5.25 -5.39 12.03
C ALA A 138 -4.63 -6.38 13.04
N ILE A 139 -3.99 -7.45 12.57
CA ILE A 139 -3.27 -8.39 13.45
C ILE A 139 -2.10 -7.69 14.15
N ALA A 140 -1.34 -6.85 13.45
CA ALA A 140 -0.25 -6.09 14.05
C ALA A 140 -0.74 -5.22 15.21
N LEU A 141 -1.84 -4.47 15.00
CA LEU A 141 -2.43 -3.61 16.03
C LEU A 141 -2.87 -4.38 17.30
N LEU A 142 -3.38 -5.59 17.13
CA LEU A 142 -3.78 -6.45 18.25
C LEU A 142 -2.58 -7.04 19.03
N THR A 143 -1.38 -6.99 18.47
CA THR A 143 -0.17 -7.57 19.06
C THR A 143 0.80 -6.52 19.65
N ILE A 144 0.53 -5.22 19.51
CA ILE A 144 1.29 -4.15 20.16
C ILE A 144 0.95 -4.13 21.67
N ARG A 145 1.96 -4.27 22.54
CA ARG A 145 1.84 -4.28 24.01
C ARG A 145 2.71 -3.22 24.63
#